data_4afddbdceb7b91a0feddfdac96402d90
#
_entry.id   4afddbdceb7b91a0feddfdac96402d90
#
_cell.length_a   1.000
_cell.length_b   1.000
_cell.length_c   1.000
_cell.angle_alpha   90.00
_cell.angle_beta   90.00
_cell.angle_gamma   90.00
#
_symmetry.space_group_name_H-M   'P 1'
#
loop_
_entity.id
_entity.type
_entity.pdbx_description
1 polymer ?
#
loop_
_entity_poly.entity_id
_entity_poly.type
_entity_poly.pdbx_seq_one_letter_code
_entity_poly.pdbx_strand_id
1 'polypeptide(L)'
;MLQRRSAEHWAGRLYMRKISLRITRILSTVTAITPNGLTYLMMFTGVLAGAGLLVPGFTGAIVGALLIQVYLLLDCVDGEVARWRRQTSLTGVYLDRVGHYLSEAALLTGLGLRGADLFHRDGGASHWQWAFLGTLAALGAILIKSETDLVDVARARSGMTAVEDSASVPRSAGVAKARRLASLLKFHRLVGAVEASLLILAAGIADAVHGGLSFTRLAVVVLAAIALLQTVLHLLSIVLSSRLR
;
A
#
# COMPACT_ATOMS: atom_id res chain seq x y z
N MET A 1 -7.78 18.72 16.25
CA MET A 1 -6.69 18.48 15.28
C MET A 1 -7.13 17.43 14.29
N LEU A 2 -7.35 17.79 13.02
CA LEU A 2 -7.86 16.89 11.97
C LEU A 2 -6.78 15.94 11.41
N GLN A 3 -5.51 16.20 11.68
CA GLN A 3 -4.40 15.52 11.02
C GLN A 3 -3.43 14.86 12.01
N ARG A 4 -3.08 13.59 11.77
CA ARG A 4 -1.97 12.91 12.46
C ARG A 4 -0.64 13.32 11.81
N ARG A 5 0.25 13.98 12.55
CA ARG A 5 1.53 14.51 12.02
C ARG A 5 2.66 13.48 11.88
N SER A 6 2.55 12.30 12.47
CA SER A 6 3.71 11.43 12.71
C SER A 6 4.01 10.34 11.66
N ALA A 7 3.13 10.07 10.70
CA ALA A 7 3.30 8.94 9.77
C ALA A 7 3.01 9.27 8.29
N GLU A 8 3.25 10.51 7.86
CA GLU A 8 2.81 10.91 6.53
C GLU A 8 3.81 10.67 5.42
N HIS A 9 3.29 10.08 4.33
CA HIS A 9 3.97 10.04 3.04
C HIS A 9 4.28 11.45 2.53
N TRP A 10 5.40 11.59 1.83
CA TRP A 10 5.81 12.87 1.23
C TRP A 10 4.75 13.43 0.26
N ALA A 11 4.03 12.58 -0.50
CA ALA A 11 2.94 13.00 -1.38
C ALA A 11 1.75 13.58 -0.60
N GLY A 12 1.44 13.03 0.59
CA GLY A 12 0.46 13.61 1.51
C GLY A 12 0.79 15.04 1.87
N ARG A 13 2.06 15.32 2.18
CA ARG A 13 2.53 16.68 2.54
C ARG A 13 2.56 17.65 1.35
N LEU A 14 2.88 17.15 0.14
CA LEU A 14 3.07 18.01 -1.04
C LEU A 14 1.75 18.54 -1.61
N TYR A 15 0.80 17.67 -1.90
CA TYR A 15 -0.42 18.05 -2.60
C TYR A 15 -1.71 17.42 -2.05
N MET A 16 -1.67 16.15 -1.58
CA MET A 16 -2.89 15.44 -1.20
C MET A 16 -3.66 16.14 -0.08
N ARG A 17 -2.97 16.67 0.94
CA ARG A 17 -3.63 17.41 2.02
C ARG A 17 -4.35 18.67 1.58
N LYS A 18 -3.79 19.40 0.62
CA LYS A 18 -4.44 20.62 0.13
C LYS A 18 -5.73 20.28 -0.61
N ILE A 19 -5.71 19.16 -1.34
CA ILE A 19 -6.85 18.67 -2.12
C ILE A 19 -7.87 18.02 -1.18
N SER A 20 -7.43 17.10 -0.29
CA SER A 20 -8.32 16.37 0.62
C SER A 20 -9.11 17.31 1.53
N LEU A 21 -8.47 18.34 2.11
CA LEU A 21 -9.17 19.31 2.96
C LEU A 21 -10.25 20.08 2.22
N ARG A 22 -10.05 20.42 0.93
CA ARG A 22 -11.10 21.06 0.12
C ARG A 22 -12.27 20.13 -0.11
N ILE A 23 -11.98 18.88 -0.47
CA ILE A 23 -12.99 17.84 -0.69
C ILE A 23 -13.74 17.54 0.62
N THR A 24 -13.01 17.36 1.70
CA THR A 24 -13.58 17.13 3.05
C THR A 24 -14.51 18.24 3.46
N ARG A 25 -14.14 19.52 3.22
CA ARG A 25 -15.01 20.67 3.51
C ARG A 25 -16.33 20.58 2.76
N ILE A 26 -16.31 20.17 1.48
CA ILE A 26 -17.53 20.01 0.67
C ILE A 26 -18.34 18.80 1.16
N LEU A 27 -17.67 17.64 1.30
CA LEU A 27 -18.36 16.39 1.66
C LEU A 27 -18.90 16.41 3.10
N SER A 28 -18.26 17.16 4.00
CA SER A 28 -18.72 17.29 5.38
C SER A 28 -20.08 17.96 5.52
N THR A 29 -20.51 18.73 4.50
CA THR A 29 -21.85 19.36 4.47
C THR A 29 -22.93 18.43 3.92
N VAL A 30 -22.55 17.35 3.23
CA VAL A 30 -23.49 16.40 2.60
C VAL A 30 -23.76 15.24 3.56
N THR A 31 -24.88 15.25 4.28
CA THR A 31 -25.21 14.26 5.32
C THR A 31 -25.38 12.83 4.78
N ALA A 32 -25.78 12.68 3.52
CA ALA A 32 -25.95 11.37 2.88
C ALA A 32 -24.63 10.60 2.70
N ILE A 33 -23.47 11.28 2.67
CA ILE A 33 -22.16 10.65 2.54
C ILE A 33 -21.64 10.31 3.92
N THR A 34 -21.49 9.01 4.21
CA THR A 34 -20.94 8.53 5.48
C THR A 34 -19.43 8.29 5.39
N PRO A 35 -18.66 8.41 6.50
CA PRO A 35 -17.24 8.06 6.51
C PRO A 35 -16.99 6.63 6.01
N ASN A 36 -17.74 5.64 6.47
CA ASN A 36 -17.60 4.25 6.01
C ASN A 36 -17.94 4.10 4.53
N GLY A 37 -18.90 4.87 3.99
CA GLY A 37 -19.20 4.91 2.55
C GLY A 37 -18.01 5.39 1.72
N LEU A 38 -17.26 6.38 2.22
CA LEU A 38 -16.02 6.85 1.60
C LEU A 38 -14.92 5.78 1.67
N THR A 39 -14.80 5.05 2.78
CA THR A 39 -13.86 3.94 2.91
C THR A 39 -14.19 2.82 1.93
N TYR A 40 -15.49 2.46 1.75
CA TYR A 40 -15.87 1.49 0.70
C TYR A 40 -15.52 1.99 -0.71
N LEU A 41 -15.73 3.28 -1.01
CA LEU A 41 -15.35 3.85 -2.29
C LEU A 41 -13.83 3.82 -2.49
N MET A 42 -13.07 4.11 -1.44
CA MET A 42 -11.62 3.97 -1.41
C MET A 42 -11.20 2.54 -1.76
N MET A 43 -11.74 1.53 -1.05
CA MET A 43 -11.46 0.11 -1.30
C MET A 43 -11.74 -0.28 -2.75
N PHE A 44 -12.93 0.08 -3.25
CA PHE A 44 -13.33 -0.20 -4.62
C PHE A 44 -12.37 0.44 -5.64
N THR A 45 -12.00 1.70 -5.43
CA THR A 45 -11.06 2.42 -6.29
C THR A 45 -9.67 1.76 -6.29
N GLY A 46 -9.20 1.30 -5.12
CA GLY A 46 -7.92 0.59 -5.01
C GLY A 46 -7.91 -0.75 -5.75
N VAL A 47 -9.00 -1.53 -5.65
CA VAL A 47 -9.14 -2.78 -6.41
C VAL A 47 -9.23 -2.51 -7.91
N LEU A 48 -10.00 -1.49 -8.30
CA LEU A 48 -10.09 -1.06 -9.70
C LEU A 48 -8.74 -0.60 -10.27
N ALA A 49 -7.85 -0.06 -9.46
CA ALA A 49 -6.51 0.31 -9.91
C ALA A 49 -5.72 -0.93 -10.37
N GLY A 50 -5.78 -2.02 -9.61
CA GLY A 50 -5.19 -3.29 -10.01
C GLY A 50 -5.80 -3.85 -11.30
N ALA A 51 -7.14 -3.82 -11.41
CA ALA A 51 -7.84 -4.23 -12.62
C ALA A 51 -7.51 -3.31 -13.83
N GLY A 52 -7.37 -2.01 -13.58
CA GLY A 52 -6.99 -1.02 -14.60
C GLY A 52 -5.64 -1.29 -15.24
N LEU A 53 -4.70 -1.91 -14.52
CA LEU A 53 -3.40 -2.32 -15.07
C LEU A 53 -3.51 -3.39 -16.15
N LEU A 54 -4.63 -4.12 -16.21
CA LEU A 54 -4.90 -5.13 -17.24
C LEU A 54 -5.28 -4.53 -18.58
N VAL A 55 -5.64 -3.25 -18.63
CA VAL A 55 -5.89 -2.55 -19.89
C VAL A 55 -4.60 -2.56 -20.72
N PRO A 56 -4.65 -3.02 -21.98
CA PRO A 56 -3.46 -3.14 -22.83
C PRO A 56 -2.76 -1.79 -23.09
N GLY A 57 -1.48 -1.87 -23.41
CA GLY A 57 -0.68 -0.73 -23.78
C GLY A 57 -0.38 0.25 -22.62
N PHE A 58 0.05 1.45 -22.96
CA PHE A 58 0.40 2.49 -21.98
C PHE A 58 -0.80 3.00 -21.18
N THR A 59 -2.00 2.93 -21.77
CA THR A 59 -3.25 3.33 -21.11
C THR A 59 -3.46 2.61 -19.77
N GLY A 60 -3.17 1.32 -19.69
CA GLY A 60 -3.30 0.56 -18.44
C GLY A 60 -2.38 1.08 -17.32
N ALA A 61 -1.14 1.46 -17.64
CA ALA A 61 -0.24 2.05 -16.66
C ALA A 61 -0.75 3.40 -16.15
N ILE A 62 -1.29 4.25 -17.04
CA ILE A 62 -1.89 5.53 -16.66
C ILE A 62 -3.11 5.30 -15.78
N VAL A 63 -4.05 4.45 -16.21
CA VAL A 63 -5.30 4.18 -15.47
C VAL A 63 -4.99 3.64 -14.09
N GLY A 64 -4.11 2.64 -13.96
CA GLY A 64 -3.71 2.08 -12.69
C GLY A 64 -3.07 3.13 -11.77
N ALA A 65 -2.12 3.91 -12.29
CA ALA A 65 -1.45 4.96 -11.53
C ALA A 65 -2.42 6.05 -11.06
N LEU A 66 -3.32 6.52 -11.92
CA LEU A 66 -4.31 7.55 -11.57
C LEU A 66 -5.32 7.04 -10.52
N LEU A 67 -5.83 5.81 -10.68
CA LEU A 67 -6.77 5.23 -9.72
C LEU A 67 -6.13 5.05 -8.34
N ILE A 68 -4.85 4.71 -8.25
CA ILE A 68 -4.13 4.68 -6.96
C ILE A 68 -4.00 6.09 -6.36
N GLN A 69 -3.79 7.14 -7.15
CA GLN A 69 -3.77 8.50 -6.62
C GLN A 69 -5.16 8.91 -6.08
N VAL A 70 -6.24 8.51 -6.77
CA VAL A 70 -7.62 8.73 -6.28
C VAL A 70 -7.87 7.92 -5.00
N TYR A 71 -7.47 6.65 -4.94
CA TYR A 71 -7.52 5.82 -3.74
C TYR A 71 -6.86 6.49 -2.54
N LEU A 72 -5.60 6.97 -2.70
CA LEU A 72 -4.85 7.65 -1.64
C LEU A 72 -5.51 8.97 -1.21
N LEU A 73 -6.15 9.66 -2.12
CA LEU A 73 -6.91 10.87 -1.82
C LEU A 73 -8.16 10.54 -1.00
N LEU A 74 -8.89 9.48 -1.36
CA LEU A 74 -10.08 9.03 -0.62
C LEU A 74 -9.72 8.55 0.78
N ASP A 75 -8.58 7.87 0.95
CA ASP A 75 -7.99 7.47 2.23
C ASP A 75 -7.75 8.68 3.18
N CYS A 76 -7.28 9.80 2.63
CA CYS A 76 -7.17 11.02 3.41
C CYS A 76 -8.54 11.58 3.79
N VAL A 77 -9.48 11.60 2.85
CA VAL A 77 -10.78 12.26 2.99
C VAL A 77 -11.69 11.53 3.98
N ASP A 78 -11.76 10.19 3.94
CA ASP A 78 -12.66 9.41 4.81
C ASP A 78 -12.33 9.61 6.30
N GLY A 79 -11.04 9.53 6.65
CA GLY A 79 -10.55 9.80 8.00
C GLY A 79 -10.73 11.26 8.43
N GLU A 80 -10.57 12.22 7.51
CA GLU A 80 -10.82 13.64 7.78
C GLU A 80 -12.30 13.89 8.05
N VAL A 81 -13.22 13.35 7.23
CA VAL A 81 -14.68 13.46 7.42
C VAL A 81 -15.10 12.80 8.72
N ALA A 82 -14.59 11.60 9.04
CA ALA A 82 -14.88 10.90 10.29
C ALA A 82 -14.50 11.74 11.52
N ARG A 83 -13.31 12.35 11.51
CA ARG A 83 -12.84 13.23 12.59
C ARG A 83 -13.62 14.54 12.66
N TRP A 84 -13.91 15.14 11.51
CA TRP A 84 -14.71 16.38 11.45
C TRP A 84 -16.08 16.20 12.05
N ARG A 85 -16.76 15.11 11.69
CA ARG A 85 -18.11 14.80 12.17
C ARG A 85 -18.13 14.13 13.54
N ARG A 86 -16.98 13.83 14.15
CA ARG A 86 -16.86 13.02 15.39
C ARG A 86 -17.53 11.64 15.26
N GLN A 87 -17.46 11.03 14.10
CA GLN A 87 -18.03 9.73 13.74
C GLN A 87 -16.96 8.64 13.55
N THR A 88 -15.91 8.69 14.36
CA THR A 88 -14.90 7.61 14.37
C THR A 88 -15.49 6.35 14.99
N SER A 89 -15.27 5.19 14.37
CA SER A 89 -15.81 3.91 14.83
C SER A 89 -14.79 2.79 14.68
N LEU A 90 -14.95 1.71 15.47
CA LEU A 90 -14.15 0.49 15.32
C LEU A 90 -14.32 -0.14 13.94
N THR A 91 -15.54 -0.11 13.40
CA THR A 91 -15.83 -0.57 12.04
C THR A 91 -15.04 0.23 11.00
N GLY A 92 -14.97 1.57 11.15
CA GLY A 92 -14.18 2.41 10.25
C GLY A 92 -12.69 2.06 10.27
N VAL A 93 -12.11 1.85 11.45
CA VAL A 93 -10.70 1.43 11.60
C VAL A 93 -10.46 0.06 10.97
N TYR A 94 -11.39 -0.88 11.13
CA TYR A 94 -11.31 -2.22 10.53
C TYR A 94 -11.37 -2.15 9.00
N LEU A 95 -12.35 -1.42 8.45
CA LEU A 95 -12.53 -1.26 7.00
C LEU A 95 -11.32 -0.58 6.36
N ASP A 96 -10.76 0.44 6.99
CA ASP A 96 -9.54 1.12 6.57
C ASP A 96 -8.38 0.12 6.41
N ARG A 97 -8.14 -0.74 7.41
CA ARG A 97 -7.10 -1.78 7.36
C ARG A 97 -7.34 -2.80 6.23
N VAL A 98 -8.56 -3.33 6.14
CA VAL A 98 -8.93 -4.27 5.06
C VAL A 98 -8.79 -3.61 3.70
N GLY A 99 -9.17 -2.33 3.58
CA GLY A 99 -9.04 -1.55 2.36
C GLY A 99 -7.61 -1.45 1.87
N HIS A 100 -6.69 -1.15 2.77
CA HIS A 100 -5.26 -1.12 2.44
C HIS A 100 -4.73 -2.47 1.97
N TYR A 101 -5.11 -3.58 2.63
CA TYR A 101 -4.69 -4.92 2.22
C TYR A 101 -5.20 -5.28 0.84
N LEU A 102 -6.50 -5.07 0.59
CA LEU A 102 -7.12 -5.39 -0.70
C LEU A 102 -6.54 -4.55 -1.84
N SER A 103 -6.36 -3.25 -1.62
CA SER A 103 -5.89 -2.34 -2.66
C SER A 103 -4.43 -2.61 -3.06
N GLU A 104 -3.55 -2.86 -2.10
CA GLU A 104 -2.15 -3.19 -2.39
C GLU A 104 -2.02 -4.58 -3.01
N ALA A 105 -2.80 -5.56 -2.53
CA ALA A 105 -2.85 -6.89 -3.14
C ALA A 105 -3.33 -6.83 -4.59
N ALA A 106 -4.41 -6.09 -4.84
CA ALA A 106 -4.95 -5.92 -6.19
C ALA A 106 -3.95 -5.22 -7.13
N LEU A 107 -3.28 -4.17 -6.64
CA LEU A 107 -2.30 -3.41 -7.42
C LEU A 107 -1.11 -4.29 -7.83
N LEU A 108 -0.50 -5.00 -6.88
CA LEU A 108 0.69 -5.82 -7.13
C LEU A 108 0.36 -7.05 -7.96
N THR A 109 -0.78 -7.70 -7.70
CA THR A 109 -1.28 -8.81 -8.55
C THR A 109 -1.59 -8.31 -9.95
N GLY A 110 -2.28 -7.17 -10.08
CA GLY A 110 -2.57 -6.55 -11.38
C GLY A 110 -1.32 -6.19 -12.17
N LEU A 111 -0.27 -5.72 -11.50
CA LEU A 111 1.03 -5.46 -12.14
C LEU A 111 1.68 -6.76 -12.66
N GLY A 112 1.62 -7.84 -11.88
CA GLY A 112 2.09 -9.16 -12.31
C GLY A 112 1.31 -9.70 -13.51
N LEU A 113 -0.02 -9.58 -13.47
CA LEU A 113 -0.90 -9.97 -14.58
C LEU A 113 -0.64 -9.15 -15.85
N ARG A 114 -0.37 -7.83 -15.69
CA ARG A 114 0.09 -6.98 -16.79
C ARG A 114 1.41 -7.49 -17.37
N GLY A 115 2.39 -7.82 -16.51
CA GLY A 115 3.67 -8.39 -16.94
C GLY A 115 3.54 -9.74 -17.65
N ALA A 116 2.50 -10.52 -17.30
CA ALA A 116 2.15 -11.78 -17.96
C ALA A 116 1.52 -11.58 -19.34
N ASP A 117 1.09 -10.36 -19.68
CA ASP A 117 0.51 -10.00 -20.98
C ASP A 117 -0.65 -10.90 -21.40
N LEU A 118 -1.62 -11.05 -20.49
CA LEU A 118 -2.71 -12.05 -20.65
C LEU A 118 -3.59 -11.85 -21.90
N PHE A 119 -3.59 -10.66 -22.48
CA PHE A 119 -4.43 -10.32 -23.63
C PHE A 119 -3.72 -10.50 -24.97
N HIS A 120 -2.38 -10.67 -24.98
CA HIS A 120 -1.64 -11.08 -26.17
C HIS A 120 -1.54 -12.61 -26.20
N ARG A 121 -2.06 -13.21 -27.26
CA ARG A 121 -2.29 -14.66 -27.39
C ARG A 121 -1.04 -15.54 -27.60
N ASP A 122 0.14 -14.97 -27.55
CA ASP A 122 1.40 -15.74 -27.68
C ASP A 122 1.79 -16.46 -26.37
N GLY A 123 0.79 -16.76 -25.55
CA GLY A 123 0.89 -17.29 -24.21
C GLY A 123 1.55 -18.66 -24.10
N GLY A 124 2.86 -18.69 -24.20
CA GLY A 124 3.64 -19.81 -23.70
C GLY A 124 3.59 -19.86 -22.17
N ALA A 125 3.83 -21.06 -21.61
CA ALA A 125 3.87 -21.31 -20.16
C ALA A 125 4.80 -20.37 -19.38
N SER A 126 5.75 -19.72 -20.06
CA SER A 126 6.74 -18.80 -19.50
C SER A 126 6.17 -17.46 -19.02
N HIS A 127 4.96 -17.06 -19.43
CA HIS A 127 4.37 -15.75 -19.06
C HIS A 127 3.75 -15.74 -17.66
N TRP A 128 3.27 -16.86 -17.16
CA TRP A 128 2.63 -16.98 -15.84
C TRP A 128 3.58 -16.71 -14.67
N GLN A 129 4.88 -16.81 -14.87
CA GLN A 129 5.87 -16.45 -13.87
C GLN A 129 5.70 -15.00 -13.37
N TRP A 130 5.28 -14.08 -14.24
CA TRP A 130 5.08 -12.68 -13.88
C TRP A 130 3.84 -12.50 -13.00
N ALA A 131 2.76 -13.20 -13.33
CA ALA A 131 1.55 -13.24 -12.50
C ALA A 131 1.88 -13.82 -11.11
N PHE A 132 2.64 -14.93 -11.07
CA PHE A 132 3.09 -15.53 -9.81
C PHE A 132 3.93 -14.55 -8.97
N LEU A 133 4.93 -13.88 -9.58
CA LEU A 133 5.77 -12.91 -8.86
C LEU A 133 4.95 -11.71 -8.35
N GLY A 134 3.99 -11.20 -9.13
CA GLY A 134 3.09 -10.13 -8.68
C GLY A 134 2.23 -10.55 -7.49
N THR A 135 1.69 -11.78 -7.52
CA THR A 135 0.92 -12.35 -6.39
C THR A 135 1.82 -12.58 -5.17
N LEU A 136 3.06 -13.00 -5.37
CA LEU A 136 4.03 -13.16 -4.30
C LEU A 136 4.41 -11.82 -3.65
N ALA A 137 4.55 -10.77 -4.46
CA ALA A 137 4.74 -9.39 -3.97
C ALA A 137 3.53 -8.93 -3.15
N ALA A 138 2.32 -9.22 -3.63
CA ALA A 138 1.07 -8.93 -2.93
C ALA A 138 0.99 -9.63 -1.57
N LEU A 139 1.34 -10.92 -1.52
CA LEU A 139 1.42 -11.68 -0.27
C LEU A 139 2.41 -11.04 0.71
N GLY A 140 3.60 -10.66 0.25
CA GLY A 140 4.58 -9.98 1.08
C GLY A 140 4.07 -8.65 1.63
N ALA A 141 3.40 -7.83 0.81
CA ALA A 141 2.81 -6.56 1.24
C ALA A 141 1.73 -6.73 2.32
N ILE A 142 0.87 -7.75 2.17
CA ILE A 142 -0.13 -8.11 3.19
C ILE A 142 0.55 -8.58 4.48
N LEU A 143 1.55 -9.46 4.38
CA LEU A 143 2.22 -10.04 5.54
C LEU A 143 2.92 -8.97 6.38
N ILE A 144 3.63 -8.02 5.77
CA ILE A 144 4.30 -6.92 6.51
C ILE A 144 3.30 -6.15 7.37
N LYS A 145 2.12 -5.85 6.84
CA LYS A 145 1.07 -5.14 7.58
C LYS A 145 0.42 -6.02 8.64
N SER A 146 0.10 -7.28 8.29
CA SER A 146 -0.46 -8.25 9.21
C SER A 146 0.47 -8.52 10.40
N GLU A 147 1.77 -8.60 10.19
CA GLU A 147 2.75 -8.77 11.26
C GLU A 147 2.66 -7.65 12.31
N THR A 148 2.47 -6.41 11.86
CA THR A 148 2.28 -5.26 12.76
C THR A 148 0.97 -5.35 13.51
N ASP A 149 -0.14 -5.62 12.81
CA ASP A 149 -1.47 -5.70 13.42
C ASP A 149 -1.58 -6.90 14.39
N LEU A 150 -0.91 -8.02 14.07
CA LEU A 150 -0.87 -9.20 14.94
C LEU A 150 -0.09 -8.96 16.25
N VAL A 151 0.91 -8.07 16.26
CA VAL A 151 1.55 -7.65 17.51
C VAL A 151 0.54 -6.96 18.42
N ASP A 152 -0.26 -6.03 17.87
CA ASP A 152 -1.27 -5.32 18.66
C ASP A 152 -2.35 -6.27 19.19
N VAL A 153 -2.79 -7.23 18.34
CA VAL A 153 -3.73 -8.29 18.75
C VAL A 153 -3.15 -9.19 19.84
N ALA A 154 -1.88 -9.62 19.70
CA ALA A 154 -1.23 -10.48 20.70
C ALA A 154 -1.10 -9.76 22.05
N ARG A 155 -0.71 -8.47 22.03
CA ARG A 155 -0.61 -7.63 23.23
C ARG A 155 -1.97 -7.43 23.90
N ALA A 156 -2.99 -7.08 23.09
CA ALA A 156 -4.35 -6.88 23.61
C ALA A 156 -4.89 -8.16 24.27
N ARG A 157 -4.68 -9.35 23.67
CA ARG A 157 -5.05 -10.65 24.26
C ARG A 157 -4.32 -10.97 25.55
N SER A 158 -3.12 -10.41 25.73
CA SER A 158 -2.30 -10.56 26.94
C SER A 158 -2.54 -9.46 27.98
N GLY A 159 -3.55 -8.59 27.77
CA GLY A 159 -3.86 -7.47 28.66
C GLY A 159 -2.85 -6.32 28.61
N MET A 160 -1.99 -6.27 27.59
CA MET A 160 -0.98 -5.23 27.41
C MET A 160 -1.47 -4.13 26.47
N THR A 161 -1.02 -2.91 26.70
CA THR A 161 -1.32 -1.77 25.81
C THR A 161 -0.57 -1.87 24.49
N ALA A 162 -1.13 -1.28 23.41
CA ALA A 162 -0.45 -1.16 22.12
C ALA A 162 0.86 -0.37 22.26
N VAL A 163 1.88 -0.77 21.50
CA VAL A 163 3.20 -0.11 21.48
C VAL A 163 3.55 0.27 20.05
N GLU A 164 3.78 1.56 19.82
CA GLU A 164 4.22 2.04 18.52
C GLU A 164 5.57 1.41 18.12
N ASP A 165 5.75 1.13 16.82
CA ASP A 165 6.99 0.56 16.30
C ASP A 165 8.22 1.44 16.57
N SER A 166 8.04 2.75 16.57
CA SER A 166 9.05 3.75 16.92
C SER A 166 9.55 3.64 18.37
N ALA A 167 8.71 3.16 19.29
CA ALA A 167 9.02 3.02 20.71
C ALA A 167 9.69 1.68 21.06
N SER A 168 9.82 0.76 20.08
CA SER A 168 10.39 -0.56 20.32
C SER A 168 11.92 -0.54 20.46
N VAL A 169 12.43 -1.14 21.52
CA VAL A 169 13.87 -1.22 21.81
C VAL A 169 14.46 -2.51 21.23
N PRO A 170 15.50 -2.43 20.35
CA PRO A 170 16.21 -3.60 19.85
C PRO A 170 16.95 -4.33 20.99
N ARG A 171 16.98 -5.66 20.93
CA ARG A 171 17.63 -6.50 21.95
C ARG A 171 19.17 -6.49 21.89
N SER A 172 19.76 -6.07 20.77
CA SER A 172 21.21 -6.01 20.61
C SER A 172 21.64 -4.85 19.74
N ALA A 173 22.89 -4.42 19.89
CA ALA A 173 23.49 -3.38 19.07
C ALA A 173 23.51 -3.73 17.57
N GLY A 174 23.67 -5.02 17.21
CA GLY A 174 23.63 -5.50 15.84
C GLY A 174 22.23 -5.33 15.21
N VAL A 175 21.18 -5.70 15.93
CA VAL A 175 19.79 -5.51 15.50
C VAL A 175 19.47 -4.01 15.36
N ALA A 176 19.94 -3.19 16.30
CA ALA A 176 19.78 -1.73 16.23
C ALA A 176 20.45 -1.14 14.98
N LYS A 177 21.68 -1.58 14.66
CA LYS A 177 22.41 -1.15 13.46
C LYS A 177 21.74 -1.60 12.19
N ALA A 178 21.28 -2.87 12.10
CA ALA A 178 20.57 -3.41 10.95
C ALA A 178 19.23 -2.66 10.73
N ARG A 179 18.48 -2.39 11.80
CA ARG A 179 17.23 -1.61 11.75
C ARG A 179 17.48 -0.17 11.29
N ARG A 180 18.54 0.45 11.79
CA ARG A 180 18.94 1.80 11.35
C ARG A 180 19.33 1.83 9.88
N LEU A 181 20.07 0.84 9.38
CA LEU A 181 20.43 0.73 7.98
C LEU A 181 19.17 0.51 7.10
N ALA A 182 18.28 -0.39 7.50
CA ALA A 182 17.01 -0.63 6.81
C ALA A 182 16.14 0.63 6.77
N SER A 183 16.10 1.42 7.85
CA SER A 183 15.36 2.69 7.91
C SER A 183 15.96 3.79 7.04
N LEU A 184 17.29 3.80 6.85
CA LEU A 184 17.97 4.76 5.96
C LEU A 184 17.67 4.45 4.49
N LEU A 185 17.61 3.18 4.12
CA LEU A 185 17.36 2.74 2.75
C LEU A 185 15.91 2.95 2.30
N LYS A 186 14.97 3.13 3.25
CA LYS A 186 13.53 3.40 3.01
C LYS A 186 12.86 2.51 1.94
N PHE A 187 13.43 1.35 1.66
CA PHE A 187 12.90 0.40 0.66
C PHE A 187 11.46 -0.03 0.94
N HIS A 188 11.04 -0.03 2.23
CA HIS A 188 9.65 -0.30 2.61
C HIS A 188 8.64 0.65 1.95
N ARG A 189 9.07 1.83 1.50
CA ARG A 189 8.18 2.78 0.81
C ARG A 189 7.90 2.37 -0.63
N LEU A 190 8.81 1.64 -1.29
CA LEU A 190 8.63 1.24 -2.69
C LEU A 190 7.47 0.26 -2.88
N VAL A 191 7.12 -0.51 -1.84
CA VAL A 191 5.96 -1.40 -1.84
C VAL A 191 4.68 -0.64 -1.45
N GLY A 192 4.81 0.56 -0.88
CA GLY A 192 3.69 1.43 -0.56
C GLY A 192 3.00 2.00 -1.82
N ALA A 193 1.70 2.22 -1.73
CA ALA A 193 0.86 2.60 -2.88
C ALA A 193 1.35 3.84 -3.65
N VAL A 194 1.95 4.84 -2.97
CA VAL A 194 2.44 6.07 -3.62
C VAL A 194 3.62 5.77 -4.55
N GLU A 195 4.68 5.20 -3.98
CA GLU A 195 5.92 4.94 -4.72
C GLU A 195 5.69 3.83 -5.76
N ALA A 196 4.88 2.82 -5.45
CA ALA A 196 4.49 1.78 -6.40
C ALA A 196 3.76 2.37 -7.62
N SER A 197 2.83 3.33 -7.41
CA SER A 197 2.12 3.97 -8.53
C SER A 197 3.05 4.75 -9.45
N LEU A 198 4.05 5.44 -8.89
CA LEU A 198 5.05 6.17 -9.68
C LEU A 198 5.99 5.21 -10.43
N LEU A 199 6.40 4.12 -9.78
CA LEU A 199 7.21 3.08 -10.42
C LEU A 199 6.45 2.42 -11.58
N ILE A 200 5.17 2.11 -11.39
CA ILE A 200 4.30 1.55 -12.42
C ILE A 200 4.18 2.50 -13.61
N LEU A 201 3.97 3.79 -13.34
CA LEU A 201 3.87 4.79 -14.39
C LEU A 201 5.21 4.94 -15.13
N ALA A 202 6.32 5.00 -14.42
CA ALA A 202 7.65 5.10 -15.02
C ALA A 202 7.97 3.86 -15.88
N ALA A 203 7.67 2.65 -15.38
CA ALA A 203 7.82 1.42 -16.14
C ALA A 203 6.92 1.42 -17.39
N GLY A 204 5.68 1.88 -17.27
CA GLY A 204 4.74 1.99 -18.40
C GLY A 204 5.21 2.98 -19.47
N ILE A 205 5.80 4.12 -19.07
CA ILE A 205 6.42 5.08 -19.99
C ILE A 205 7.61 4.44 -20.72
N ALA A 206 8.49 3.78 -19.98
CA ALA A 206 9.66 3.12 -20.55
C ALA A 206 9.26 2.01 -21.54
N ASP A 207 8.27 1.19 -21.19
CA ASP A 207 7.72 0.16 -22.08
C ASP A 207 7.09 0.78 -23.35
N ALA A 208 6.41 1.91 -23.22
CA ALA A 208 5.82 2.60 -24.37
C ALA A 208 6.88 3.17 -25.33
N VAL A 209 8.03 3.60 -24.81
CA VAL A 209 9.14 4.15 -25.62
C VAL A 209 9.96 3.04 -26.28
N HIS A 210 10.24 1.94 -25.56
CA HIS A 210 11.14 0.90 -26.03
C HIS A 210 10.39 -0.28 -26.71
N GLY A 211 9.09 -0.36 -26.56
CA GLY A 211 8.28 -1.49 -26.97
C GLY A 211 8.32 -2.65 -25.96
N GLY A 212 7.25 -3.43 -25.92
CA GLY A 212 7.13 -4.58 -25.03
C GLY A 212 6.77 -4.25 -23.58
N LEU A 213 7.09 -5.15 -22.64
CA LEU A 213 6.77 -5.06 -21.21
C LEU A 213 8.00 -5.32 -20.32
N SER A 214 9.19 -5.09 -20.81
CA SER A 214 10.44 -5.41 -20.11
C SER A 214 10.59 -4.61 -18.81
N PHE A 215 10.24 -3.35 -18.80
CA PHE A 215 10.33 -2.49 -17.62
C PHE A 215 9.22 -2.79 -16.60
N THR A 216 7.99 -3.10 -17.06
CA THR A 216 6.92 -3.62 -16.20
C THR A 216 7.37 -4.93 -15.51
N ARG A 217 7.96 -5.87 -16.25
CA ARG A 217 8.49 -7.13 -15.72
C ARG A 217 9.61 -6.90 -14.71
N LEU A 218 10.54 -5.98 -15.01
CA LEU A 218 11.57 -5.57 -14.06
C LEU A 218 10.98 -5.00 -12.78
N ALA A 219 9.96 -4.14 -12.88
CA ALA A 219 9.26 -3.60 -11.71
C ALA A 219 8.62 -4.70 -10.86
N VAL A 220 8.01 -5.72 -11.48
CA VAL A 220 7.46 -6.89 -10.78
C VAL A 220 8.54 -7.63 -9.98
N VAL A 221 9.69 -7.92 -10.60
CA VAL A 221 10.80 -8.61 -9.94
C VAL A 221 11.32 -7.79 -8.75
N VAL A 222 11.54 -6.51 -8.95
CA VAL A 222 12.06 -5.60 -7.91
C VAL A 222 11.08 -5.53 -6.74
N LEU A 223 9.79 -5.33 -7.01
CA LEU A 223 8.77 -5.25 -5.96
C LEU A 223 8.59 -6.57 -5.22
N ALA A 224 8.63 -7.71 -5.92
CA ALA A 224 8.55 -9.03 -5.29
C ALA A 224 9.76 -9.28 -4.37
N ALA A 225 10.97 -9.02 -4.85
CA ALA A 225 12.19 -9.17 -4.06
C ALA A 225 12.17 -8.28 -2.81
N ILE A 226 11.78 -7.01 -2.96
CA ILE A 226 11.68 -6.07 -1.84
C ILE A 226 10.61 -6.52 -0.84
N ALA A 227 9.41 -6.90 -1.31
CA ALA A 227 8.32 -7.32 -0.44
C ALA A 227 8.70 -8.55 0.40
N LEU A 228 9.28 -9.58 -0.21
CA LEU A 228 9.73 -10.78 0.49
C LEU A 228 10.85 -10.50 1.49
N LEU A 229 11.87 -9.74 1.06
CA LEU A 229 12.97 -9.39 1.95
C LEU A 229 12.45 -8.60 3.16
N GLN A 230 11.56 -7.65 2.94
CA GLN A 230 10.99 -6.85 4.01
C GLN A 230 10.12 -7.67 4.98
N THR A 231 9.29 -8.60 4.48
CA THR A 231 8.51 -9.50 5.32
C THR A 231 9.43 -10.24 6.29
N VAL A 232 10.50 -10.87 5.78
CA VAL A 232 11.45 -11.61 6.64
C VAL A 232 12.15 -10.68 7.64
N LEU A 233 12.63 -9.53 7.18
CA LEU A 233 13.34 -8.57 8.04
C LEU A 233 12.42 -7.96 9.10
N HIS A 234 11.15 -7.70 8.74
CA HIS A 234 10.17 -7.15 9.67
C HIS A 234 9.79 -8.16 10.75
N LEU A 235 9.52 -9.41 10.36
CA LEU A 235 9.29 -10.51 11.28
C LEU A 235 10.45 -10.67 12.28
N LEU A 236 11.68 -10.73 11.77
CA LEU A 236 12.87 -10.79 12.62
C LEU A 236 12.98 -9.58 13.55
N SER A 237 12.69 -8.37 13.05
CA SER A 237 12.70 -7.15 13.85
C SER A 237 11.69 -7.21 15.00
N ILE A 238 10.48 -7.73 14.77
CA ILE A 238 9.44 -7.90 15.79
C ILE A 238 9.90 -8.90 16.84
N VAL A 239 10.31 -10.11 16.42
CA VAL A 239 10.72 -11.19 17.34
C VAL A 239 11.94 -10.81 18.18
N LEU A 240 12.88 -10.06 17.60
CA LEU A 240 14.10 -9.59 18.25
C LEU A 240 13.94 -8.25 18.97
N SER A 241 12.74 -7.71 19.09
CA SER A 241 12.44 -6.48 19.83
C SER A 241 11.74 -6.71 21.16
N SER A 242 11.49 -5.63 21.90
CA SER A 242 10.70 -5.65 23.14
C SER A 242 9.18 -5.66 22.91
N ARG A 243 8.72 -5.67 21.66
CA ARG A 243 7.28 -5.54 21.33
C ARG A 243 6.43 -6.72 21.79
N LEU A 244 7.01 -7.90 21.88
CA LEU A 244 6.32 -9.13 22.31
C LEU A 244 6.58 -9.50 23.79
N ARG A 245 6.99 -8.51 24.60
CA ARG A 245 7.21 -8.68 26.05
C ARG A 245 6.42 -7.69 26.86
#